data_cff26fce83abe6e7e3e7d7d8d2f0852e
#
_entry.id   cff26fce83abe6e7e3e7d7d8d2f0852e
#
_cell.length_a   1.000
_cell.length_b   1.000
_cell.length_c   1.000
_cell.angle_alpha   90.00
_cell.angle_beta   90.00
_cell.angle_gamma   90.00
#
_symmetry.space_group_name_H-M   'P 1'
#
loop_
_entity.id
_entity.type
_entity.pdbx_description
1 polymer ?
#
loop_
_entity_poly.entity_id
_entity_poly.type
_entity_poly.pdbx_seq_one_letter_code
_entity_poly.pdbx_strand_id
1 'polypeptide(L)'
;MTSKKRVVITGMGIVSSIGNNLEEVKDSLINQNSGIVKSDTYKEMGFRSQIHGEVKLNLEDHVDKKQLRFMGAGAAYSVLSMEQAIKDSGLTPEEVSDPKTGLIAGSGGPSTANM
;
A
#
# COMPACT_ATOMS: atom_id res chain seq x y z
N MET A 1 4.60 11.24 39.54
CA MET A 1 4.04 10.36 38.48
C MET A 1 4.41 10.92 37.12
N THR A 2 5.21 10.23 36.38
CA THR A 2 5.46 10.60 34.99
C THR A 2 4.19 10.37 34.16
N SER A 3 3.57 11.44 33.68
CA SER A 3 2.44 11.36 32.76
C SER A 3 2.88 10.58 31.51
N LYS A 4 2.35 9.39 31.32
CA LYS A 4 2.60 8.63 30.09
C LYS A 4 2.08 9.43 28.88
N LYS A 5 2.96 9.75 27.93
CA LYS A 5 2.55 10.38 26.68
C LYS A 5 1.57 9.45 25.95
N ARG A 6 0.45 10.00 25.52
CA ARG A 6 -0.53 9.26 24.71
C ARG A 6 -0.08 9.28 23.25
N VAL A 7 -0.11 8.11 22.63
CA VAL A 7 0.14 7.96 21.19
C VAL A 7 -1.17 7.52 20.55
N VAL A 8 -1.52 8.14 19.43
CA VAL A 8 -2.76 7.88 18.70
C VAL A 8 -2.47 7.71 17.21
N ILE A 9 -3.31 6.94 16.54
CA ILE A 9 -3.33 6.83 15.07
C ILE A 9 -4.23 7.95 14.56
N THR A 10 -3.72 8.80 13.66
CA THR A 10 -4.42 9.97 13.13
C THR A 10 -4.89 9.79 11.70
N GLY A 11 -4.32 8.86 10.95
CA GLY A 11 -4.71 8.57 9.59
C GLY A 11 -4.24 7.21 9.13
N MET A 12 -4.94 6.62 8.19
CA MET A 12 -4.65 5.31 7.62
C MET A 12 -4.76 5.34 6.10
N GLY A 13 -3.97 4.50 5.44
CA GLY A 13 -4.04 4.27 4.01
C GLY A 13 -3.67 2.83 3.69
N ILE A 14 -4.24 2.30 2.62
CA ILE A 14 -4.04 0.91 2.23
C ILE A 14 -4.17 0.73 0.73
N VAL A 15 -3.32 -0.14 0.19
CA VAL A 15 -3.47 -0.74 -1.15
C VAL A 15 -3.31 -2.25 -0.97
N SER A 16 -4.32 -3.00 -1.34
CA SER A 16 -4.36 -4.45 -1.14
C SER A 16 -5.15 -5.17 -2.22
N SER A 17 -5.12 -6.50 -2.19
CA SER A 17 -5.90 -7.33 -3.10
C SER A 17 -7.42 -7.26 -2.89
N ILE A 18 -7.89 -6.73 -1.75
CA ILE A 18 -9.31 -6.59 -1.43
C ILE A 18 -9.81 -5.15 -1.49
N GLY A 19 -8.94 -4.20 -1.85
CA GLY A 19 -9.30 -2.80 -2.04
C GLY A 19 -8.09 -1.89 -2.05
N ASN A 20 -8.23 -0.75 -2.72
CA ASN A 20 -7.17 0.23 -2.92
C ASN A 20 -7.33 1.48 -2.03
N ASN A 21 -8.29 1.46 -1.13
CA ASN A 21 -8.56 2.48 -0.11
C ASN A 21 -9.34 1.86 1.05
N LEU A 22 -9.51 2.62 2.12
CA LEU A 22 -10.18 2.15 3.35
C LEU A 22 -11.64 1.72 3.12
N GLU A 23 -12.38 2.43 2.29
CA GLU A 23 -13.79 2.16 1.99
C GLU A 23 -13.93 0.82 1.26
N GLU A 24 -13.16 0.61 0.20
CA GLU A 24 -13.17 -0.65 -0.57
C GLU A 24 -12.78 -1.85 0.29
N VAL A 25 -11.74 -1.69 1.12
CA VAL A 25 -11.31 -2.76 2.05
C VAL A 25 -12.40 -3.06 3.07
N LYS A 26 -13.02 -2.05 3.65
CA LYS A 26 -14.12 -2.20 4.59
C LYS A 26 -15.30 -2.94 3.95
N ASP A 27 -15.70 -2.54 2.75
CA ASP A 27 -16.79 -3.19 2.01
C ASP A 27 -16.45 -4.64 1.68
N SER A 28 -15.22 -4.92 1.27
CA SER A 28 -14.75 -6.28 1.01
C SER A 28 -14.78 -7.16 2.25
N LEU A 29 -14.39 -6.62 3.40
CA LEU A 29 -14.44 -7.34 4.69
C LEU A 29 -15.89 -7.62 5.13
N ILE A 30 -16.79 -6.64 5.01
CA ILE A 30 -18.20 -6.80 5.36
C ILE A 30 -18.87 -7.84 4.46
N ASN A 31 -18.59 -7.79 3.15
CA ASN A 31 -19.20 -8.67 2.15
C ASN A 31 -18.43 -9.99 1.96
N GLN A 32 -17.35 -10.21 2.72
CA GLN A 32 -16.50 -11.40 2.62
C GLN A 32 -15.92 -11.62 1.21
N ASN A 33 -15.61 -10.56 0.51
CA ASN A 33 -15.00 -10.61 -0.81
C ASN A 33 -13.53 -11.02 -0.70
N SER A 34 -13.13 -11.99 -1.51
CA SER A 34 -11.74 -12.45 -1.60
C SER A 34 -11.00 -11.73 -2.74
N GLY A 35 -9.77 -11.32 -2.46
CA GLY A 35 -8.84 -10.81 -3.47
C GLY A 35 -7.93 -11.89 -4.08
N ILE A 36 -8.19 -13.17 -3.77
CA ILE A 36 -7.41 -14.29 -4.31
C ILE A 36 -7.97 -14.68 -5.67
N VAL A 37 -7.10 -14.70 -6.67
CA VAL A 37 -7.44 -15.04 -8.07
C VAL A 37 -6.50 -16.12 -8.60
N LYS A 38 -6.90 -16.76 -9.70
CA LYS A 38 -6.03 -17.66 -10.45
C LYS A 38 -5.01 -16.84 -11.26
N SER A 39 -3.79 -17.36 -11.33
CA SER A 39 -2.72 -16.78 -12.14
C SER A 39 -2.43 -17.69 -13.33
N ASP A 40 -2.73 -17.22 -14.53
CA ASP A 40 -2.39 -17.95 -15.76
C ASP A 40 -0.87 -18.06 -15.92
N THR A 41 -0.12 -17.03 -15.55
CA THR A 41 1.34 -17.06 -15.54
C THR A 41 1.90 -18.18 -14.65
N TYR A 42 1.36 -18.34 -13.43
CA TYR A 42 1.81 -19.42 -12.54
C TYR A 42 1.46 -20.81 -13.09
N LYS A 43 0.33 -20.91 -13.78
CA LYS A 43 -0.08 -22.13 -14.46
C LYS A 43 0.88 -22.48 -15.61
N GLU A 44 1.20 -21.52 -16.46
CA GLU A 44 2.13 -21.67 -17.58
C GLU A 44 3.54 -22.05 -17.12
N MET A 45 3.98 -21.47 -15.99
CA MET A 45 5.26 -21.79 -15.36
C MET A 45 5.27 -23.11 -14.60
N GLY A 46 4.14 -23.82 -14.51
CA GLY A 46 4.02 -25.11 -13.84
C GLY A 46 4.13 -25.04 -12.31
N PHE A 47 3.78 -23.91 -11.70
CA PHE A 47 3.81 -23.77 -10.24
C PHE A 47 2.74 -24.65 -9.58
N ARG A 48 3.06 -25.19 -8.41
CA ARG A 48 2.10 -25.98 -7.61
C ARG A 48 0.92 -25.15 -7.16
N SER A 49 1.15 -23.92 -6.70
CA SER A 49 0.12 -22.95 -6.38
C SER A 49 -0.08 -22.03 -7.59
N GLN A 50 -1.30 -21.97 -8.09
CA GLN A 50 -1.67 -21.18 -9.25
C GLN A 50 -2.61 -20.03 -8.87
N ILE A 51 -2.55 -19.58 -7.63
CA ILE A 51 -3.35 -18.49 -7.09
C ILE A 51 -2.46 -17.44 -6.45
N HIS A 52 -2.91 -16.19 -6.47
CA HIS A 52 -2.27 -15.07 -5.79
C HIS A 52 -3.29 -14.01 -5.37
N GLY A 53 -2.90 -13.10 -4.48
CA GLY A 53 -3.64 -11.87 -4.22
C GLY A 53 -3.32 -10.85 -5.31
N GLU A 54 -4.33 -10.43 -6.07
CA GLU A 54 -4.16 -9.44 -7.14
C GLU A 54 -4.55 -8.05 -6.67
N VAL A 55 -3.63 -7.10 -6.76
CA VAL A 55 -3.93 -5.68 -6.56
C VAL A 55 -4.46 -5.12 -7.88
N LYS A 56 -5.74 -4.75 -7.90
CA LYS A 56 -6.43 -4.22 -9.09
C LYS A 56 -6.22 -2.71 -9.18
N LEU A 57 -4.99 -2.30 -9.43
CA LEU A 57 -4.59 -0.90 -9.52
C LEU A 57 -3.60 -0.70 -10.66
N ASN A 58 -3.92 0.20 -11.58
CA ASN A 58 -2.95 0.64 -12.59
C ASN A 58 -2.10 1.78 -12.00
N LEU A 59 -0.84 1.49 -11.72
CA LEU A 59 0.08 2.45 -11.10
C LEU A 59 0.32 3.70 -11.95
N GLU A 60 0.24 3.59 -13.28
CA GLU A 60 0.45 4.72 -14.19
C GLU A 60 -0.63 5.81 -14.07
N ASP A 61 -1.80 5.47 -13.53
CA ASP A 61 -2.90 6.42 -13.32
C ASP A 61 -2.71 7.24 -12.04
N HIS A 62 -1.81 6.82 -11.15
CA HIS A 62 -1.65 7.38 -9.81
C HIS A 62 -0.24 7.94 -9.53
N VAL A 63 0.77 7.45 -10.22
CA VAL A 63 2.17 7.84 -10.01
C VAL A 63 2.78 8.27 -11.34
N ASP A 64 3.54 9.37 -11.32
CA ASP A 64 4.22 9.89 -12.52
C ASP A 64 5.13 8.82 -13.15
N LYS A 65 5.05 8.66 -14.47
CA LYS A 65 5.82 7.66 -15.23
C LYS A 65 7.34 7.78 -15.04
N LYS A 66 7.85 9.00 -14.78
CA LYS A 66 9.28 9.20 -14.52
C LYS A 66 9.68 8.62 -13.18
N GLN A 67 8.81 8.74 -12.18
CA GLN A 67 9.03 8.17 -10.85
C GLN A 67 8.90 6.64 -10.88
N LEU A 68 7.91 6.10 -11.60
CA LEU A 68 7.70 4.64 -11.72
C LEU A 68 8.91 3.90 -12.29
N ARG A 69 9.73 4.54 -13.13
CA ARG A 69 10.98 3.93 -13.64
C ARG A 69 11.97 3.55 -12.54
N PHE A 70 11.89 4.20 -11.38
CA PHE A 70 12.79 4.00 -10.26
C PHE A 70 12.11 3.30 -9.07
N MET A 71 10.84 2.94 -9.21
CA MET A 71 10.04 2.29 -8.17
C MET A 71 9.65 0.88 -8.57
N GLY A 72 9.87 -0.08 -7.66
CA GLY A 72 9.16 -1.34 -7.74
C GLY A 72 7.71 -1.18 -7.30
N ALA A 73 6.83 -2.13 -7.65
CA ALA A 73 5.42 -2.07 -7.31
C ALA A 73 5.17 -1.86 -5.81
N GLY A 74 5.94 -2.53 -4.94
CA GLY A 74 5.83 -2.36 -3.49
C GLY A 74 6.12 -0.93 -3.02
N ALA A 75 7.12 -0.26 -3.61
CA ALA A 75 7.41 1.14 -3.30
C ALA A 75 6.27 2.06 -3.75
N ALA A 76 5.73 1.84 -4.96
CA ALA A 76 4.60 2.62 -5.47
C ALA A 76 3.35 2.44 -4.60
N TYR A 77 3.01 1.21 -4.19
CA TYR A 77 1.89 0.97 -3.27
C TYR A 77 2.11 1.63 -1.91
N SER A 78 3.35 1.66 -1.41
CA SER A 78 3.68 2.34 -0.16
C SER A 78 3.48 3.85 -0.25
N VAL A 79 3.89 4.48 -1.37
CA VAL A 79 3.65 5.91 -1.62
C VAL A 79 2.17 6.22 -1.64
N LEU A 80 1.37 5.47 -2.41
CA LEU A 80 -0.08 5.67 -2.49
C LEU A 80 -0.78 5.49 -1.14
N SER A 81 -0.39 4.47 -0.38
CA SER A 81 -0.94 4.25 0.96
C SER A 81 -0.56 5.38 1.92
N MET A 82 0.66 5.91 1.82
CA MET A 82 1.11 7.05 2.62
C MET A 82 0.34 8.32 2.27
N GLU A 83 0.13 8.60 0.99
CA GLU A 83 -0.67 9.75 0.54
C GLU A 83 -2.10 9.70 1.09
N GLN A 84 -2.73 8.51 1.07
CA GLN A 84 -4.04 8.30 1.68
C GLN A 84 -4.00 8.58 3.19
N ALA A 85 -2.99 8.07 3.92
CA ALA A 85 -2.86 8.26 5.36
C ALA A 85 -2.65 9.73 5.73
N ILE A 86 -1.84 10.47 4.97
CA ILE A 86 -1.61 11.90 5.16
C ILE A 86 -2.93 12.66 4.95
N LYS A 87 -3.64 12.36 3.89
CA LYS A 87 -4.94 12.98 3.59
C LYS A 87 -5.98 12.69 4.68
N ASP A 88 -6.04 11.44 5.14
CA ASP A 88 -6.97 11.00 6.19
C ASP A 88 -6.66 11.66 7.54
N SER A 89 -5.37 11.85 7.86
CA SER A 89 -4.93 12.52 9.09
C SER A 89 -5.20 14.03 9.12
N GLY A 90 -5.36 14.67 7.96
CA GLY A 90 -5.49 16.11 7.84
C GLY A 90 -4.19 16.89 8.07
N LEU A 91 -3.03 16.23 8.08
CA LEU A 91 -1.73 16.88 8.22
C LEU A 91 -1.46 17.83 7.05
N THR A 92 -0.93 19.01 7.36
CA THR A 92 -0.46 19.96 6.35
C THR A 92 0.89 19.57 5.77
N PRO A 93 1.27 20.08 4.56
CA PRO A 93 2.59 19.83 4.01
C PRO A 93 3.74 20.27 4.93
N GLU A 94 3.54 21.35 5.70
CA GLU A 94 4.52 21.87 6.66
C GLU A 94 4.71 20.89 7.83
N GLU A 95 3.61 20.30 8.33
CA GLU A 95 3.67 19.30 9.41
C GLU A 95 4.30 17.99 8.92
N VAL A 96 4.03 17.58 7.69
CA VAL A 96 4.67 16.41 7.07
C VAL A 96 6.17 16.62 6.91
N SER A 97 6.60 17.86 6.59
CA SER A 97 8.01 18.23 6.39
C SER A 97 8.72 18.69 7.68
N ASP A 98 8.05 18.67 8.83
CA ASP A 98 8.64 19.09 10.11
C ASP A 98 9.77 18.13 10.51
N PRO A 99 10.91 18.63 11.03
CA PRO A 99 12.03 17.79 11.49
C PRO A 99 11.68 16.77 12.58
N LYS A 100 10.53 16.92 13.24
CA LYS A 100 10.00 15.95 14.23
C LYS A 100 9.13 14.88 13.59
N THR A 101 8.79 15.00 12.31
CA THR A 101 8.07 13.98 11.55
C THR A 101 9.07 13.00 10.96
N GLY A 102 8.86 11.73 11.22
CA GLY A 102 9.72 10.65 10.70
C GLY A 102 8.95 9.68 9.83
N LEU A 103 9.64 9.06 8.87
CA LEU A 103 9.13 7.97 8.06
C LEU A 103 9.80 6.66 8.46
N ILE A 104 9.00 5.64 8.72
CA ILE A 104 9.47 4.27 8.90
C ILE A 104 8.81 3.42 7.82
N ALA A 105 9.61 2.77 7.01
CA ALA A 105 9.15 1.87 5.97
C ALA A 105 9.83 0.50 6.09
N GLY A 106 9.15 -0.54 5.67
CA GLY A 106 9.66 -1.91 5.66
C GLY A 106 9.09 -2.72 4.51
N SER A 107 9.85 -3.70 4.05
CA SER A 107 9.44 -4.64 3.01
C SER A 107 9.93 -6.04 3.36
N GLY A 108 9.12 -7.05 3.05
CA GLY A 108 9.50 -8.46 3.23
C GLY A 108 10.55 -8.98 2.23
N GLY A 109 10.85 -8.23 1.19
CA GLY A 109 11.86 -8.54 0.19
C GLY A 109 11.96 -7.48 -0.89
N PRO A 110 13.05 -7.49 -1.67
CA PRO A 110 13.24 -6.57 -2.80
C PRO A 110 12.27 -6.91 -3.96
N SER A 111 12.09 -5.95 -4.85
CA SER A 111 11.37 -6.17 -6.11
C SER A 111 12.23 -7.02 -7.06
N THR A 112 11.79 -8.24 -7.34
CA THR A 112 12.50 -9.12 -8.30
C THR A 112 12.47 -8.59 -9.74
N ALA A 113 11.48 -7.75 -10.07
CA ALA A 113 11.39 -7.12 -11.38
C ALA A 113 12.47 -6.05 -11.62
N ASN A 114 13.11 -5.55 -10.55
CA ASN A 114 14.12 -4.50 -10.61
C ASN A 114 15.55 -5.01 -10.32
N MET A 115 15.70 -6.32 -10.17
CA MET A 115 17.01 -7.01 -10.07
C MET A 115 17.45 -7.54 -11.42
#